data_7384230bf134a6793026d1d74815932f
#
_entry.id   7384230bf134a6793026d1d74815932f
#
_cell.length_a   1.000
_cell.length_b   1.000
_cell.length_c   1.000
_cell.angle_alpha   90.00
_cell.angle_beta   90.00
_cell.angle_gamma   90.00
#
_symmetry.space_group_name_H-M   'P 1'
#
loop_
_entity.id
_entity.type
_entity.pdbx_description
1 polymer ?
#
loop_
_entity_poly.entity_id
_entity_poly.type
_entity_poly.pdbx_seq_one_letter_code
_entity_poly.pdbx_strand_id
1 'polypeptide(L)'
;GEGCTVYPGSRMVDSTCGSGVTIKDCCVIEDSRIADRASVGPFAHLRPGTVLGPGSRIGNFVEVKKSVIGEGSKANHLAYIGDATVGKDVNIGAGVITCNYDGFQKHQTIIEDGVFVGSDAQLVAPVRIGKDALIAAGATITRDVPPEALAISRAPLDIREGVSGRRKRMKQRKKEEENR
;
A
#
# COMPACT_ATOMS: atom_id res chain seq x y z
N GLY A 1 -15.70 20.98 -0.64
CA GLY A 1 -17.14 20.73 -0.46
C GLY A 1 -17.57 21.00 0.97
N GLU A 2 -18.83 20.80 1.24
CA GLU A 2 -19.43 21.04 2.56
C GLU A 2 -19.10 19.89 3.54
N GLY A 3 -19.12 20.16 4.85
CA GLY A 3 -18.95 19.16 5.90
C GLY A 3 -17.58 18.49 5.95
N CYS A 4 -16.56 19.11 5.38
CA CYS A 4 -15.20 18.60 5.47
C CYS A 4 -14.58 18.88 6.84
N THR A 5 -13.75 17.94 7.30
CA THR A 5 -12.96 18.09 8.52
C THR A 5 -11.48 17.99 8.19
N VAL A 6 -10.69 18.97 8.61
CA VAL A 6 -9.22 18.98 8.44
C VAL A 6 -8.59 19.09 9.81
N TYR A 7 -7.78 18.11 10.18
CA TYR A 7 -7.07 18.06 11.45
C TYR A 7 -5.71 18.77 11.37
N PRO A 8 -5.11 19.11 12.52
CA PRO A 8 -3.90 19.92 12.58
C PRO A 8 -2.68 19.32 11.83
N GLY A 9 -1.76 20.19 11.43
CA GLY A 9 -0.49 19.83 10.83
C GLY A 9 -0.56 19.39 9.37
N SER A 10 -1.75 19.35 8.77
CA SER A 10 -1.90 18.98 7.38
C SER A 10 -1.69 20.18 6.44
N ARG A 11 -1.03 19.92 5.30
CA ARG A 11 -0.81 20.88 4.21
C ARG A 11 -1.52 20.41 2.96
N MET A 12 -2.25 21.29 2.32
CA MET A 12 -2.94 21.04 1.06
C MET A 12 -2.65 22.16 0.06
N VAL A 13 -2.15 21.80 -1.14
CA VAL A 13 -1.77 22.73 -2.20
C VAL A 13 -2.38 22.27 -3.52
N ASP A 14 -2.95 23.19 -4.28
CA ASP A 14 -3.52 22.96 -5.63
C ASP A 14 -4.45 21.75 -5.73
N SER A 15 -5.21 21.50 -4.65
CA SER A 15 -6.02 20.29 -4.52
C SER A 15 -7.48 20.62 -4.23
N THR A 16 -8.37 19.70 -4.54
CA THR A 16 -9.82 19.86 -4.32
C THR A 16 -10.39 18.72 -3.50
N CYS A 17 -11.36 19.07 -2.62
CA CYS A 17 -12.16 18.12 -1.86
C CYS A 17 -13.64 18.23 -2.21
N GLY A 18 -14.29 17.10 -2.38
CA GLY A 18 -15.74 16.94 -2.37
C GLY A 18 -16.33 17.16 -0.98
N SER A 19 -17.56 16.77 -0.77
CA SER A 19 -18.26 16.95 0.52
C SER A 19 -17.98 15.81 1.50
N GLY A 20 -17.97 16.12 2.80
CA GLY A 20 -17.79 15.14 3.87
C GLY A 20 -16.41 14.49 3.92
N VAL A 21 -15.39 15.09 3.31
CA VAL A 21 -14.02 14.58 3.33
C VAL A 21 -13.38 14.79 4.70
N THR A 22 -12.64 13.79 5.18
CA THR A 22 -11.85 13.90 6.41
C THR A 22 -10.37 13.81 6.09
N ILE A 23 -9.62 14.87 6.39
CA ILE A 23 -8.16 14.89 6.34
C ILE A 23 -7.65 14.88 7.76
N LYS A 24 -7.00 13.78 8.16
CA LYS A 24 -6.46 13.59 9.51
C LYS A 24 -5.11 14.30 9.65
N ASP A 25 -4.51 14.20 10.83
CA ASP A 25 -3.32 14.94 11.22
C ASP A 25 -2.12 14.70 10.28
N CYS A 26 -1.34 15.76 10.08
CA CYS A 26 -0.01 15.70 9.46
C CYS A 26 0.01 15.08 8.04
N CYS A 27 -1.01 15.30 7.24
CA CYS A 27 -1.04 14.88 5.84
C CYS A 27 -0.40 15.93 4.93
N VAL A 28 0.21 15.48 3.83
CA VAL A 28 0.68 16.33 2.73
C VAL A 28 -0.10 15.97 1.49
N ILE A 29 -0.77 16.95 0.87
CA ILE A 29 -1.67 16.75 -0.27
C ILE A 29 -1.33 17.80 -1.32
N GLU A 30 -0.93 17.36 -2.51
CA GLU A 30 -0.48 18.23 -3.60
C GLU A 30 -1.12 17.81 -4.92
N ASP A 31 -1.62 18.78 -5.69
CA ASP A 31 -2.23 18.58 -7.02
C ASP A 31 -3.10 17.31 -7.09
N SER A 32 -4.07 17.22 -6.16
CA SER A 32 -4.88 16.02 -5.95
C SER A 32 -6.37 16.34 -5.95
N ARG A 33 -7.18 15.35 -6.35
CA ARG A 33 -8.64 15.45 -6.31
C ARG A 33 -9.18 14.39 -5.37
N ILE A 34 -9.94 14.82 -4.36
CA ILE A 34 -10.50 13.94 -3.33
C ILE A 34 -12.01 14.02 -3.44
N ALA A 35 -12.67 12.93 -3.79
CA ALA A 35 -14.12 12.88 -3.93
C ALA A 35 -14.82 12.77 -2.57
N ASP A 36 -16.14 12.81 -2.60
CA ASP A 36 -17.01 12.86 -1.42
C ASP A 36 -16.75 11.72 -0.44
N ARG A 37 -16.83 12.02 0.85
CA ARG A 37 -16.74 11.08 1.97
C ARG A 37 -15.43 10.27 2.01
N ALA A 38 -14.42 10.65 1.24
CA ALA A 38 -13.10 10.03 1.34
C ALA A 38 -12.39 10.44 2.63
N SER A 39 -11.46 9.61 3.10
CA SER A 39 -10.63 9.92 4.26
C SER A 39 -9.15 9.73 3.96
N VAL A 40 -8.32 10.67 4.45
CA VAL A 40 -6.87 10.70 4.23
C VAL A 40 -6.16 10.84 5.56
N GLY A 41 -5.16 10.00 5.81
CA GLY A 41 -4.28 10.09 6.95
C GLY A 41 -4.61 9.21 8.16
N PRO A 42 -3.94 9.46 9.29
CA PRO A 42 -2.90 10.49 9.47
C PRO A 42 -1.59 10.17 8.75
N PHE A 43 -0.69 11.16 8.60
CA PHE A 43 0.64 11.00 8.00
C PHE A 43 0.61 10.40 6.58
N ALA A 44 -0.40 10.70 5.80
CA ALA A 44 -0.49 10.28 4.39
C ALA A 44 0.11 11.34 3.47
N HIS A 45 0.65 10.89 2.32
CA HIS A 45 1.16 11.77 1.29
C HIS A 45 0.46 11.51 -0.05
N LEU A 46 -0.39 12.44 -0.45
CA LEU A 46 -0.96 12.45 -1.79
C LEU A 46 -0.12 13.37 -2.67
N ARG A 47 0.60 12.78 -3.61
CA ARG A 47 1.47 13.47 -4.56
C ARG A 47 0.71 13.86 -5.83
N PRO A 48 1.30 14.74 -6.65
CA PRO A 48 0.66 15.23 -7.87
C PRO A 48 0.07 14.14 -8.76
N GLY A 49 -1.12 14.43 -9.30
CA GLY A 49 -1.86 13.55 -10.17
C GLY A 49 -2.63 12.44 -9.45
N THR A 50 -2.86 12.56 -8.14
CA THR A 50 -3.66 11.60 -7.36
C THR A 50 -5.15 11.95 -7.44
N VAL A 51 -5.97 10.94 -7.69
CA VAL A 51 -7.43 11.03 -7.68
C VAL A 51 -8.01 9.98 -6.73
N LEU A 52 -8.75 10.42 -5.71
CA LEU A 52 -9.44 9.55 -4.78
C LEU A 52 -10.94 9.54 -5.07
N GLY A 53 -11.50 8.37 -5.32
CA GLY A 53 -12.93 8.14 -5.52
C GLY A 53 -13.75 8.27 -4.24
N PRO A 54 -15.09 8.34 -4.36
CA PRO A 54 -15.98 8.52 -3.22
C PRO A 54 -15.80 7.42 -2.16
N GLY A 55 -15.79 7.82 -0.88
CA GLY A 55 -15.66 6.88 0.24
C GLY A 55 -14.35 6.10 0.30
N SER A 56 -13.36 6.41 -0.53
CA SER A 56 -12.04 5.78 -0.49
C SER A 56 -11.28 6.15 0.80
N ARG A 57 -10.34 5.30 1.22
CA ARG A 57 -9.58 5.50 2.45
C ARG A 57 -8.09 5.32 2.21
N ILE A 58 -7.34 6.37 2.47
CA ILE A 58 -5.88 6.35 2.47
C ILE A 58 -5.44 6.58 3.91
N GLY A 59 -4.82 5.58 4.52
CA GLY A 59 -4.46 5.62 5.93
C GLY A 59 -3.03 6.09 6.19
N ASN A 60 -2.51 5.71 7.36
CA ASN A 60 -1.24 6.21 7.86
C ASN A 60 -0.04 5.67 7.10
N PHE A 61 0.90 6.57 6.82
CA PHE A 61 2.14 6.28 6.08
C PHE A 61 1.89 5.64 4.72
N VAL A 62 0.82 6.05 4.06
CA VAL A 62 0.54 5.67 2.68
C VAL A 62 0.90 6.83 1.76
N GLU A 63 1.68 6.52 0.75
CA GLU A 63 2.02 7.46 -0.31
C GLU A 63 1.30 7.07 -1.60
N VAL A 64 0.60 8.02 -2.22
CA VAL A 64 -0.09 7.83 -3.50
C VAL A 64 0.43 8.85 -4.48
N LYS A 65 0.80 8.41 -5.68
CA LYS A 65 1.35 9.29 -6.73
C LYS A 65 0.81 8.91 -8.11
N LYS A 66 0.33 9.92 -8.86
CA LYS A 66 -0.12 9.69 -10.25
C LYS A 66 -1.05 8.48 -10.38
N SER A 67 -2.00 8.35 -9.45
CA SER A 67 -2.83 7.15 -9.34
C SER A 67 -4.29 7.51 -9.11
N VAL A 68 -5.16 6.63 -9.59
CA VAL A 68 -6.59 6.70 -9.35
C VAL A 68 -6.96 5.59 -8.36
N ILE A 69 -7.62 5.97 -7.28
CA ILE A 69 -8.16 5.04 -6.28
C ILE A 69 -9.69 5.08 -6.41
N GLY A 70 -10.28 3.95 -6.77
CA GLY A 70 -11.73 3.83 -7.01
C GLY A 70 -12.58 3.95 -5.75
N GLU A 71 -13.89 4.06 -5.98
CA GLU A 71 -14.91 4.16 -4.94
C GLU A 71 -14.80 3.04 -3.91
N GLY A 72 -14.89 3.36 -2.61
CA GLY A 72 -14.88 2.39 -1.51
C GLY A 72 -13.54 1.70 -1.26
N SER A 73 -12.55 1.89 -2.13
CA SER A 73 -11.24 1.23 -2.03
C SER A 73 -10.41 1.79 -0.89
N LYS A 74 -9.56 0.94 -0.33
CA LYS A 74 -8.79 1.31 0.87
C LYS A 74 -7.35 0.80 0.83
N ALA A 75 -6.44 1.68 1.26
CA ALA A 75 -5.06 1.39 1.59
C ALA A 75 -4.78 2.04 2.96
N ASN A 76 -4.90 1.28 4.03
CA ASN A 76 -4.96 1.86 5.37
C ASN A 76 -3.59 2.04 6.02
N HIS A 77 -2.53 1.35 5.57
CA HIS A 77 -1.25 1.31 6.26
C HIS A 77 -0.07 1.12 5.32
N LEU A 78 0.99 1.94 5.49
CA LEU A 78 2.36 1.63 5.05
C LEU A 78 2.48 1.17 3.58
N ALA A 79 1.77 1.77 2.64
CA ALA A 79 1.79 1.35 1.25
C ALA A 79 2.34 2.45 0.33
N TYR A 80 2.96 2.04 -0.78
CA TYR A 80 3.28 2.92 -1.89
C TYR A 80 2.46 2.54 -3.12
N ILE A 81 1.66 3.49 -3.62
CA ILE A 81 0.80 3.31 -4.79
C ILE A 81 1.19 4.38 -5.82
N GLY A 82 2.02 4.01 -6.77
CA GLY A 82 2.51 4.89 -7.81
C GLY A 82 2.15 4.41 -9.21
N ASP A 83 1.76 5.34 -10.07
CA ASP A 83 1.39 5.11 -11.47
C ASP A 83 0.38 3.94 -11.61
N ALA A 84 -0.67 3.94 -10.76
CA ALA A 84 -1.63 2.85 -10.67
C ALA A 84 -3.07 3.30 -10.94
N THR A 85 -3.86 2.38 -11.48
CA THR A 85 -5.32 2.50 -11.54
C THR A 85 -5.92 1.40 -10.67
N VAL A 86 -6.58 1.80 -9.58
CA VAL A 86 -7.23 0.91 -8.63
C VAL A 86 -8.74 1.04 -8.80
N GLY A 87 -9.42 -0.05 -9.01
CA GLY A 87 -10.86 -0.14 -9.19
C GLY A 87 -11.65 0.14 -7.90
N LYS A 88 -12.92 -0.26 -7.88
CA LYS A 88 -13.83 -0.09 -6.75
C LYS A 88 -13.68 -1.23 -5.74
N ASP A 89 -13.95 -0.92 -4.46
CA ASP A 89 -13.99 -1.90 -3.37
C ASP A 89 -12.74 -2.76 -3.22
N VAL A 90 -11.58 -2.23 -3.66
CA VAL A 90 -10.29 -2.89 -3.55
C VAL A 90 -9.73 -2.72 -2.14
N ASN A 91 -9.14 -3.80 -1.61
CA ASN A 91 -8.37 -3.75 -0.37
C ASN A 91 -6.88 -3.86 -0.65
N ILE A 92 -6.11 -2.84 -0.35
CA ILE A 92 -4.64 -2.85 -0.38
C ILE A 92 -4.12 -3.12 1.03
N GLY A 93 -3.39 -4.22 1.22
CA GLY A 93 -2.78 -4.61 2.48
C GLY A 93 -1.61 -3.71 2.89
N ALA A 94 -1.23 -3.79 4.17
CA ALA A 94 -0.07 -3.05 4.67
C ALA A 94 1.23 -3.51 3.98
N GLY A 95 2.13 -2.58 3.67
CA GLY A 95 3.41 -2.91 3.03
C GLY A 95 3.34 -3.21 1.53
N VAL A 96 2.17 -3.04 0.90
CA VAL A 96 2.04 -3.24 -0.55
C VAL A 96 2.76 -2.13 -1.32
N ILE A 97 3.50 -2.55 -2.34
CA ILE A 97 4.25 -1.64 -3.22
C ILE A 97 3.89 -1.93 -4.69
N THR A 98 3.48 -0.90 -5.42
CA THR A 98 3.53 -0.93 -6.88
C THR A 98 4.95 -0.61 -7.32
N CYS A 99 5.68 -1.63 -7.81
CA CYS A 99 7.05 -1.46 -8.30
C CYS A 99 6.99 -0.88 -9.71
N ASN A 100 6.76 0.42 -9.80
CA ASN A 100 6.42 1.13 -11.02
C ASN A 100 7.62 1.63 -11.84
N TYR A 101 8.86 1.45 -11.36
CA TYR A 101 10.07 1.96 -12.02
C TYR A 101 11.08 0.83 -12.25
N ASP A 102 11.52 0.67 -13.50
CA ASP A 102 12.44 -0.39 -13.94
C ASP A 102 13.91 0.08 -14.02
N GLY A 103 14.20 1.31 -13.59
CA GLY A 103 15.51 1.94 -13.71
C GLY A 103 15.62 2.92 -14.88
N PHE A 104 14.70 2.87 -15.86
CA PHE A 104 14.68 3.72 -17.05
C PHE A 104 13.37 4.47 -17.22
N GLN A 105 12.24 3.78 -17.10
CA GLN A 105 10.91 4.34 -17.29
C GLN A 105 9.92 3.81 -16.25
N LYS A 106 8.74 4.45 -16.20
CA LYS A 106 7.66 4.07 -15.30
C LYS A 106 6.60 3.30 -16.06
N HIS A 107 6.07 2.28 -15.38
CA HIS A 107 5.05 1.38 -15.89
C HIS A 107 3.82 1.43 -14.98
N GLN A 108 2.67 1.10 -15.56
CA GLN A 108 1.39 1.16 -14.87
C GLN A 108 1.05 -0.18 -14.21
N THR A 109 0.47 -0.10 -13.01
CA THR A 109 -0.23 -1.20 -12.36
C THR A 109 -1.74 -0.98 -12.49
N ILE A 110 -2.48 -2.00 -12.94
CA ILE A 110 -3.95 -1.98 -13.00
C ILE A 110 -4.49 -3.01 -12.02
N ILE A 111 -5.32 -2.56 -11.08
CA ILE A 111 -6.01 -3.42 -10.10
C ILE A 111 -7.50 -3.23 -10.33
N GLU A 112 -8.19 -4.28 -10.75
CA GLU A 112 -9.62 -4.22 -11.06
C GLU A 112 -10.48 -4.25 -9.78
N ASP A 113 -11.79 -4.14 -9.95
CA ASP A 113 -12.74 -4.05 -8.85
C ASP A 113 -12.70 -5.29 -7.95
N GLY A 114 -12.96 -5.11 -6.65
CA GLY A 114 -13.12 -6.18 -5.68
C GLY A 114 -11.83 -6.93 -5.30
N VAL A 115 -10.69 -6.57 -5.86
CA VAL A 115 -9.42 -7.25 -5.61
C VAL A 115 -8.99 -7.10 -4.14
N PHE A 116 -8.51 -8.20 -3.57
CA PHE A 116 -7.85 -8.20 -2.27
C PHE A 116 -6.34 -8.42 -2.44
N VAL A 117 -5.54 -7.40 -2.11
CA VAL A 117 -4.08 -7.52 -2.07
C VAL A 117 -3.62 -7.73 -0.64
N GLY A 118 -3.04 -8.90 -0.38
CA GLY A 118 -2.47 -9.25 0.93
C GLY A 118 -1.29 -8.36 1.32
N SER A 119 -1.02 -8.28 2.62
CA SER A 119 0.08 -7.47 3.16
C SER A 119 1.43 -7.88 2.59
N ASP A 120 2.34 -6.91 2.45
CA ASP A 120 3.72 -7.11 1.98
C ASP A 120 3.81 -7.73 0.56
N ALA A 121 2.81 -7.48 -0.28
CA ALA A 121 2.85 -7.89 -1.67
C ALA A 121 3.53 -6.82 -2.54
N GLN A 122 4.37 -7.26 -3.50
CA GLN A 122 5.00 -6.41 -4.49
C GLN A 122 4.36 -6.66 -5.85
N LEU A 123 3.84 -5.61 -6.46
CA LEU A 123 3.24 -5.65 -7.80
C LEU A 123 4.23 -5.05 -8.80
N VAL A 124 4.93 -5.90 -9.54
CA VAL A 124 5.97 -5.47 -10.50
C VAL A 124 5.33 -5.05 -11.80
N ALA A 125 5.27 -3.76 -12.02
CA ALA A 125 4.66 -3.18 -13.22
C ALA A 125 5.55 -3.36 -14.49
N PRO A 126 4.95 -3.51 -15.71
CA PRO A 126 3.50 -3.45 -15.92
C PRO A 126 2.80 -4.74 -15.47
N VAL A 127 1.68 -4.62 -14.78
CA VAL A 127 0.92 -5.78 -14.31
C VAL A 127 -0.57 -5.43 -14.15
N ARG A 128 -1.43 -6.40 -14.48
CA ARG A 128 -2.88 -6.31 -14.30
C ARG A 128 -3.36 -7.37 -13.33
N ILE A 129 -4.11 -6.95 -12.31
CA ILE A 129 -4.77 -7.84 -11.36
C ILE A 129 -6.27 -7.83 -11.67
N GLY A 130 -6.76 -8.97 -12.15
CA GLY A 130 -8.13 -9.12 -12.61
C GLY A 130 -9.16 -9.03 -11.48
N LYS A 131 -10.37 -8.71 -11.83
CA LYS A 131 -11.51 -8.49 -10.93
C LYS A 131 -11.65 -9.62 -9.91
N ASP A 132 -11.95 -9.27 -8.65
CA ASP A 132 -12.16 -10.19 -7.54
C ASP A 132 -11.00 -11.18 -7.27
N ALA A 133 -9.80 -10.92 -7.82
CA ALA A 133 -8.63 -11.74 -7.54
C ALA A 133 -8.10 -11.54 -6.11
N LEU A 134 -7.45 -12.57 -5.59
CA LEU A 134 -6.79 -12.58 -4.29
C LEU A 134 -5.28 -12.71 -4.46
N ILE A 135 -4.54 -11.74 -3.97
CA ILE A 135 -3.07 -11.80 -3.88
C ILE A 135 -2.69 -12.18 -2.47
N ALA A 136 -1.99 -13.29 -2.30
CA ALA A 136 -1.54 -13.76 -0.99
C ALA A 136 -0.51 -12.81 -0.38
N ALA A 137 -0.51 -12.68 0.95
CA ALA A 137 0.47 -11.88 1.68
C ALA A 137 1.91 -12.34 1.36
N GLY A 138 2.83 -11.38 1.20
CA GLY A 138 4.24 -11.62 0.87
C GLY A 138 4.47 -12.12 -0.56
N ALA A 139 3.50 -11.99 -1.46
CA ALA A 139 3.66 -12.43 -2.84
C ALA A 139 4.32 -11.34 -3.70
N THR A 140 5.24 -11.74 -4.58
CA THR A 140 5.79 -10.89 -5.64
C THR A 140 5.13 -11.28 -6.97
N ILE A 141 4.35 -10.35 -7.52
CA ILE A 141 3.56 -10.57 -8.73
C ILE A 141 4.26 -9.91 -9.92
N THR A 142 4.72 -10.73 -10.85
CA THR A 142 5.51 -10.31 -12.03
C THR A 142 4.81 -10.52 -13.37
N ARG A 143 3.55 -10.97 -13.35
CA ARG A 143 2.70 -11.19 -14.52
C ARG A 143 1.24 -11.02 -14.15
N ASP A 144 0.41 -10.80 -15.15
CA ASP A 144 -1.03 -10.61 -14.98
C ASP A 144 -1.68 -11.76 -14.23
N VAL A 145 -2.63 -11.41 -13.35
CA VAL A 145 -3.45 -12.35 -12.57
C VAL A 145 -4.87 -12.33 -13.14
N PRO A 146 -5.41 -13.46 -13.58
CA PRO A 146 -6.76 -13.55 -14.08
C PRO A 146 -7.82 -13.15 -13.03
N PRO A 147 -9.03 -12.76 -13.45
CA PRO A 147 -10.13 -12.54 -12.53
C PRO A 147 -10.39 -13.76 -11.63
N GLU A 148 -10.84 -13.52 -10.39
CA GLU A 148 -11.21 -14.53 -9.39
C GLU A 148 -10.07 -15.52 -9.03
N ALA A 149 -8.84 -15.27 -9.47
CA ALA A 149 -7.71 -16.15 -9.22
C ALA A 149 -7.02 -15.84 -7.87
N LEU A 150 -6.46 -16.88 -7.25
CA LEU A 150 -5.52 -16.75 -6.14
C LEU A 150 -4.08 -16.79 -6.67
N ALA A 151 -3.31 -15.72 -6.45
CA ALA A 151 -1.89 -15.68 -6.78
C ALA A 151 -1.03 -15.76 -5.51
N ILE A 152 -0.11 -16.73 -5.48
CA ILE A 152 0.83 -16.97 -4.38
C ILE A 152 2.24 -17.09 -4.95
N SER A 153 3.18 -16.33 -4.39
CA SER A 153 4.60 -16.38 -4.72
C SER A 153 5.41 -16.31 -3.44
N ARG A 154 5.62 -17.46 -2.79
CA ARG A 154 6.38 -17.60 -1.54
C ARG A 154 7.22 -18.85 -1.56
N ALA A 155 8.43 -18.79 -0.94
CA ALA A 155 9.20 -19.99 -0.66
C ALA A 155 8.50 -20.87 0.39
N PRO A 156 8.70 -22.20 0.35
CA PRO A 156 8.24 -23.08 1.43
C PRO A 156 8.82 -22.66 2.78
N LEU A 157 8.02 -22.78 3.84
CA LEU A 157 8.46 -22.46 5.19
C LEU A 157 9.42 -23.58 5.67
N ASP A 158 10.66 -23.21 6.03
CA ASP A 158 11.66 -24.08 6.65
C ASP A 158 11.78 -23.74 8.15
N ILE A 159 11.42 -24.67 9.01
CA ILE A 159 11.51 -24.53 10.47
C ILE A 159 12.59 -25.47 10.99
N ARG A 160 13.63 -24.89 11.61
CA ARG A 160 14.75 -25.63 12.21
C ARG A 160 14.75 -25.47 13.72
N GLU A 161 14.30 -26.49 14.43
CA GLU A 161 14.22 -26.49 15.88
C GLU A 161 15.60 -26.44 16.54
N GLY A 162 15.68 -25.80 17.69
CA GLY A 162 16.87 -25.75 18.54
C GLY A 162 18.03 -24.86 18.03
N VAL A 163 17.95 -24.27 16.83
CA VAL A 163 19.03 -23.43 16.26
C VAL A 163 19.26 -22.18 17.13
N SER A 164 18.20 -21.52 17.55
CA SER A 164 18.28 -20.33 18.40
C SER A 164 18.95 -20.62 19.76
N GLY A 165 18.58 -21.73 20.39
CA GLY A 165 19.19 -22.18 21.65
C GLY A 165 20.68 -22.54 21.52
N ARG A 166 21.08 -23.19 20.43
CA ARG A 166 22.50 -23.47 20.11
C ARG A 166 23.30 -22.19 19.96
N ARG A 167 22.79 -21.18 19.22
CA ARG A 167 23.43 -19.88 19.06
C ARG A 167 23.64 -19.15 20.38
N LYS A 168 22.65 -19.17 21.28
CA LYS A 168 22.77 -18.55 22.61
C LYS A 168 23.86 -19.19 23.44
N ARG A 169 23.92 -20.54 23.49
CA ARG A 169 24.98 -21.30 24.23
C ARG A 169 26.37 -21.03 23.67
N MET A 170 26.54 -20.99 22.34
CA MET A 170 27.82 -20.67 21.73
C MET A 170 28.30 -19.25 22.08
N LYS A 171 27.40 -18.27 22.06
CA LYS A 171 27.73 -16.88 22.43
C LYS A 171 28.12 -16.76 23.90
N GLN A 172 27.47 -17.52 24.76
CA GLN A 172 27.77 -17.53 26.20
C GLN A 172 29.15 -18.14 26.48
N ARG A 173 29.47 -19.29 25.87
CA ARG A 173 30.81 -19.87 25.96
C ARG A 173 31.94 -18.95 25.51
N LYS A 174 31.79 -18.28 24.38
CA LYS A 174 32.76 -17.29 23.91
C LYS A 174 33.00 -16.16 24.92
N LYS A 175 31.94 -15.64 25.53
CA LYS A 175 32.06 -14.62 26.57
C LYS A 175 32.78 -15.12 27.83
N GLU A 176 32.57 -16.37 28.20
CA GLU A 176 33.24 -16.99 29.36
C GLU A 176 34.73 -17.25 29.08
N GLU A 177 35.10 -17.55 27.81
CA GLU A 177 36.49 -17.70 27.36
C GLU A 177 37.22 -16.36 27.29
N GLU A 178 36.57 -15.29 26.82
CA GLU A 178 37.12 -13.92 26.73
C GLU A 178 37.32 -13.25 28.10
N ASN A 179 36.62 -13.70 29.13
CA ASN A 179 36.71 -13.16 30.51
C ASN A 179 37.67 -13.97 31.43
N ARG A 180 38.39 -14.93 30.88
CA ARG A 180 39.45 -15.73 31.60
C ARG A 180 40.82 -15.28 31.21
#